data_96f20d4492c068f881b9ad07e459f0ee
#
_entry.id   96f20d4492c068f881b9ad07e459f0ee
#
_cell.length_a   1.000
_cell.length_b   1.000
_cell.length_c   1.000
_cell.angle_alpha   90.00
_cell.angle_beta   90.00
_cell.angle_gamma   90.00
#
_symmetry.space_group_name_H-M   'P 1'
#
loop_
_entity.id
_entity.type
_entity.pdbx_description
1 polymer ?
#
loop_
_entity_poly.entity_id
_entity_poly.type
_entity_poly.pdbx_seq_one_letter_code
_entity_poly.pdbx_strand_id
1 'polypeptide(L)'
;MLDPRYGNNFIDANVLDRTGGPEDAAVDEILRLKDDGAFTLLLPHSVKAEIAHPNTPAAVKQRATLFIYSMPVQLTAPELATHDKVRALIQGNAQPGQHARDAFHLVESAKYGRHFITNDGRLLKKADDIWRMLSLRVLKPSEFLEAYRQARARRA
;
A
#
# COMPACT_ATOMS: atom_id res chain seq x y z
N MET A 1 10.75 11.53 -9.99
CA MET A 1 9.71 10.51 -9.82
C MET A 1 10.37 9.19 -9.47
N LEU A 2 9.85 8.53 -8.46
CA LEU A 2 10.35 7.23 -8.03
C LEU A 2 10.01 6.15 -9.08
N ASP A 3 10.97 5.27 -9.31
CA ASP A 3 10.81 4.18 -10.28
C ASP A 3 10.37 2.91 -9.54
N PRO A 4 9.18 2.37 -9.83
CA PRO A 4 8.67 1.18 -9.16
C PRO A 4 9.55 -0.08 -9.31
N ARG A 5 10.44 -0.10 -10.27
CA ARG A 5 11.36 -1.24 -10.50
C ARG A 5 12.44 -1.34 -9.44
N TYR A 6 12.68 -0.27 -8.70
CA TYR A 6 13.72 -0.21 -7.68
C TYR A 6 13.11 -0.01 -6.29
N GLY A 7 13.52 -0.85 -5.36
CA GLY A 7 12.99 -0.86 -4.02
C GLY A 7 11.69 -1.66 -3.89
N ASN A 8 11.08 -1.56 -2.74
CA ASN A 8 9.86 -2.30 -2.40
C ASN A 8 8.63 -1.46 -2.69
N ASN A 9 7.61 -2.12 -3.21
CA ASN A 9 6.27 -1.57 -3.38
C ASN A 9 5.31 -2.38 -2.50
N PHE A 10 4.37 -1.70 -1.87
CA PHE A 10 3.41 -2.31 -0.96
C PHE A 10 2.00 -2.22 -1.52
N ILE A 11 1.20 -3.24 -1.23
CA ILE A 11 -0.19 -3.32 -1.63
C ILE A 11 -1.07 -3.47 -0.39
N ASP A 12 -2.15 -2.71 -0.34
CA ASP A 12 -3.14 -2.80 0.72
C ASP A 12 -4.06 -4.00 0.50
N ALA A 13 -4.58 -4.59 1.58
CA ALA A 13 -5.48 -5.74 1.51
C ALA A 13 -6.71 -5.48 0.63
N ASN A 14 -7.26 -4.26 0.65
CA ASN A 14 -8.45 -3.92 -0.13
C ASN A 14 -8.24 -4.04 -1.65
N VAL A 15 -6.99 -3.95 -2.13
CA VAL A 15 -6.67 -4.11 -3.55
C VAL A 15 -6.82 -5.57 -4.01
N LEU A 16 -6.72 -6.52 -3.07
CA LEU A 16 -6.89 -7.94 -3.36
C LEU A 16 -8.37 -8.33 -3.53
N ASP A 17 -9.29 -7.45 -3.15
CA ASP A 17 -10.71 -7.65 -3.36
C ASP A 17 -11.13 -7.01 -4.69
N ARG A 18 -11.92 -7.75 -5.49
CA ARG A 18 -12.41 -7.21 -6.75
C ARG A 18 -13.55 -6.23 -6.49
N THR A 19 -13.45 -5.06 -7.08
CA THR A 19 -14.44 -3.99 -6.93
C THR A 19 -15.54 -4.04 -7.97
N GLY A 20 -15.32 -4.78 -9.08
CA GLY A 20 -16.19 -4.75 -10.25
C GLY A 20 -16.00 -3.50 -11.12
N GLY A 21 -15.02 -2.65 -10.78
CA GLY A 21 -14.75 -1.38 -11.45
C GLY A 21 -13.48 -1.42 -12.30
N PRO A 22 -13.08 -0.25 -12.86
CA PRO A 22 -11.96 -0.15 -13.81
C PRO A 22 -10.60 -0.48 -13.18
N GLU A 23 -10.46 -0.37 -11.86
CA GLU A 23 -9.20 -0.69 -11.18
C GLU A 23 -8.88 -2.18 -11.19
N ASP A 24 -9.87 -3.05 -11.35
CA ASP A 24 -9.65 -4.51 -11.39
C ASP A 24 -8.70 -4.92 -12.52
N ALA A 25 -8.83 -4.32 -13.69
CA ALA A 25 -7.94 -4.59 -14.83
C ALA A 25 -6.50 -4.16 -14.52
N ALA A 26 -6.32 -3.02 -13.86
CA ALA A 26 -5.01 -2.55 -13.44
C ALA A 26 -4.38 -3.50 -12.41
N VAL A 27 -5.17 -3.99 -11.46
CA VAL A 27 -4.70 -4.98 -10.47
C VAL A 27 -4.24 -6.27 -11.15
N ASP A 28 -5.04 -6.80 -12.09
CA ASP A 28 -4.68 -8.02 -12.82
C ASP A 28 -3.33 -7.84 -13.56
N GLU A 29 -3.11 -6.70 -14.20
CA GLU A 29 -1.86 -6.39 -14.89
C GLU A 29 -0.68 -6.24 -13.92
N ILE A 30 -0.89 -5.59 -12.78
CA ILE A 30 0.13 -5.45 -11.73
C ILE A 30 0.55 -6.84 -11.23
N LEU A 31 -0.40 -7.73 -10.96
CA LEU A 31 -0.10 -9.08 -10.49
C LEU A 31 0.66 -9.89 -11.53
N ARG A 32 0.29 -9.76 -12.80
CA ARG A 32 1.02 -10.41 -13.90
C ARG A 32 2.46 -9.90 -13.99
N LEU A 33 2.66 -8.60 -13.95
CA LEU A 33 3.99 -7.99 -13.99
C LEU A 33 4.85 -8.39 -12.77
N LYS A 34 4.23 -8.48 -11.60
CA LYS A 34 4.91 -8.96 -10.39
C LYS A 34 5.40 -10.41 -10.60
N ASP A 35 4.55 -11.28 -11.11
CA ASP A 35 4.90 -12.68 -11.37
C ASP A 35 6.00 -12.81 -12.43
N ASP A 36 6.04 -11.89 -13.39
CA ASP A 36 7.10 -11.80 -14.40
C ASP A 36 8.40 -11.17 -13.87
N GLY A 37 8.43 -10.76 -12.60
CA GLY A 37 9.62 -10.19 -11.98
C GLY A 37 9.90 -8.73 -12.33
N ALA A 38 8.89 -8.00 -12.82
CA ALA A 38 9.06 -6.60 -13.23
C ALA A 38 9.37 -5.67 -12.05
N PHE A 39 8.86 -5.98 -10.89
CA PHE A 39 9.08 -5.23 -9.64
C PHE A 39 8.75 -6.10 -8.42
N THR A 40 9.21 -5.69 -7.25
CA THR A 40 8.89 -6.32 -5.97
C THR A 40 7.59 -5.74 -5.43
N LEU A 41 6.65 -6.61 -5.05
CA LEU A 41 5.37 -6.23 -4.46
C LEU A 41 5.12 -7.05 -3.20
N LEU A 42 4.93 -6.37 -2.08
CA LEU A 42 4.81 -6.97 -0.75
C LEU A 42 3.50 -6.56 -0.08
N LEU A 43 3.04 -7.39 0.85
CA LEU A 43 2.04 -6.99 1.83
C LEU A 43 2.75 -6.48 3.09
N PRO A 44 2.31 -5.36 3.68
CA PRO A 44 2.83 -4.94 4.98
C PRO A 44 2.55 -6.02 6.03
N HIS A 45 3.49 -6.28 6.92
CA HIS A 45 3.30 -7.31 7.96
C HIS A 45 2.05 -7.03 8.80
N SER A 46 1.77 -5.79 9.13
CA SER A 46 0.61 -5.38 9.91
C SER A 46 -0.74 -5.71 9.25
N VAL A 47 -0.77 -5.91 7.93
CA VAL A 47 -1.99 -6.32 7.19
C VAL A 47 -2.34 -7.79 7.45
N LYS A 48 -1.39 -8.59 7.95
CA LYS A 48 -1.58 -10.03 8.15
C LYS A 48 -2.78 -10.36 9.06
N ALA A 49 -2.94 -9.62 10.13
CA ALA A 49 -4.06 -9.82 11.05
C ALA A 49 -5.42 -9.47 10.40
N GLU A 50 -5.44 -8.44 9.58
CA GLU A 50 -6.64 -8.04 8.82
C GLU A 50 -7.05 -9.12 7.82
N ILE A 51 -6.10 -9.67 7.09
CA ILE A 51 -6.36 -10.76 6.14
C ILE A 51 -6.84 -12.03 6.85
N ALA A 52 -6.30 -12.33 8.03
CA ALA A 52 -6.70 -13.49 8.82
C ALA A 52 -8.07 -13.32 9.50
N HIS A 53 -8.64 -12.13 9.52
CA HIS A 53 -9.93 -11.87 10.17
C HIS A 53 -11.04 -12.74 9.57
N PRO A 54 -11.98 -13.28 10.38
CA PRO A 54 -13.05 -14.16 9.88
C PRO A 54 -13.93 -13.51 8.81
N ASN A 55 -14.14 -12.20 8.86
CA ASN A 55 -14.96 -11.47 7.91
C ASN A 55 -14.26 -11.14 6.58
N THR A 56 -12.97 -11.41 6.47
CA THR A 56 -12.24 -11.18 5.22
C THR A 56 -12.69 -12.19 4.16
N PRO A 57 -13.05 -11.74 2.95
CA PRO A 57 -13.49 -12.64 1.89
C PRO A 57 -12.45 -13.74 1.59
N ALA A 58 -12.93 -14.95 1.34
CA ALA A 58 -12.07 -16.10 1.04
C ALA A 58 -11.18 -15.84 -0.19
N ALA A 59 -11.68 -15.14 -1.21
CA ALA A 59 -10.91 -14.77 -2.39
C ALA A 59 -9.71 -13.87 -2.06
N VAL A 60 -9.88 -12.94 -1.12
CA VAL A 60 -8.78 -12.07 -0.63
C VAL A 60 -7.73 -12.91 0.08
N LYS A 61 -8.15 -13.80 0.97
CA LYS A 61 -7.23 -14.71 1.69
C LYS A 61 -6.43 -15.57 0.71
N GLN A 62 -7.08 -16.09 -0.32
CA GLN A 62 -6.45 -16.93 -1.32
C GLN A 62 -5.40 -16.13 -2.12
N ARG A 63 -5.73 -14.93 -2.56
CA ARG A 63 -4.77 -14.07 -3.27
C ARG A 63 -3.61 -13.64 -2.40
N ALA A 64 -3.85 -13.39 -1.12
CA ALA A 64 -2.80 -13.03 -0.18
C ALA A 64 -1.72 -14.11 -0.04
N THR A 65 -2.06 -15.38 -0.27
CA THR A 65 -1.07 -16.48 -0.23
C THR A 65 -0.01 -16.39 -1.32
N LEU A 66 -0.24 -15.59 -2.37
CA LEU A 66 0.70 -15.37 -3.47
C LEU A 66 1.73 -14.27 -3.15
N PHE A 67 1.60 -13.63 -1.99
CA PHE A 67 2.45 -12.50 -1.59
C PHE A 67 3.37 -12.88 -0.45
N ILE A 68 4.51 -12.17 -0.38
CA ILE A 68 5.40 -12.17 0.76
C ILE A 68 5.03 -10.97 1.64
N TYR A 69 4.97 -11.18 2.94
CA TYR A 69 4.83 -10.09 3.91
C TYR A 69 6.19 -9.48 4.22
N SER A 70 6.21 -8.16 4.47
CA SER A 70 7.40 -7.53 5.03
C SER A 70 7.67 -8.06 6.44
N MET A 71 8.92 -7.88 6.90
CA MET A 71 9.28 -8.25 8.28
C MET A 71 8.49 -7.41 9.29
N PRO A 72 8.18 -7.98 10.47
CA PRO A 72 7.61 -7.20 11.56
C PRO A 72 8.51 -6.01 11.88
N VAL A 73 7.90 -4.86 12.13
CA VAL A 73 8.63 -3.64 12.43
C VAL A 73 8.41 -3.22 13.87
N GLN A 74 9.50 -2.91 14.56
CA GLN A 74 9.45 -2.11 15.77
C GLN A 74 9.73 -0.66 15.39
N LEU A 75 8.80 0.23 15.74
CA LEU A 75 8.97 1.65 15.47
C LEU A 75 9.87 2.28 16.53
N THR A 76 10.83 3.07 16.10
CA THR A 76 11.64 3.91 17.00
C THR A 76 10.77 5.03 17.58
N ALA A 77 11.26 5.73 18.61
CA ALA A 77 10.51 6.85 19.18
C ALA A 77 10.16 7.94 18.16
N PRO A 78 11.08 8.38 17.26
CA PRO A 78 10.71 9.29 16.17
C PRO A 78 9.67 8.73 15.22
N GLU A 79 9.74 7.43 14.90
CA GLU A 79 8.77 6.77 14.03
C GLU A 79 7.40 6.68 14.68
N LEU A 80 7.33 6.44 16.00
CA LEU A 80 6.07 6.48 16.75
C LEU A 80 5.46 7.88 16.74
N ALA A 81 6.26 8.92 16.89
CA ALA A 81 5.79 10.30 16.79
C ALA A 81 5.24 10.61 15.40
N THR A 82 5.90 10.12 14.35
CA THR A 82 5.42 10.24 12.97
C THR A 82 4.13 9.46 12.78
N HIS A 83 4.02 8.25 13.32
CA HIS A 83 2.80 7.46 13.31
C HIS A 83 1.61 8.22 13.90
N ASP A 84 1.82 8.88 15.04
CA ASP A 84 0.76 9.66 15.68
C ASP A 84 0.30 10.83 14.81
N LYS A 85 1.23 11.50 14.12
CA LYS A 85 0.91 12.57 13.17
C LYS A 85 0.13 12.06 11.96
N VAL A 86 0.53 10.93 11.41
CA VAL A 86 -0.15 10.27 10.27
C VAL A 86 -1.55 9.84 10.69
N ARG A 87 -1.68 9.25 11.87
CA ARG A 87 -2.99 8.86 12.42
C ARG A 87 -3.92 10.07 12.54
N ALA A 88 -3.44 11.18 13.09
CA ALA A 88 -4.22 12.41 13.20
C ALA A 88 -4.65 12.95 11.82
N LEU A 89 -3.76 12.90 10.84
CA LEU A 89 -4.06 13.31 9.47
C LEU A 89 -5.18 12.48 8.85
N ILE A 90 -5.10 11.15 8.96
CA ILE A 90 -6.05 10.22 8.35
C ILE A 90 -7.39 10.25 9.09
N GLN A 91 -7.35 10.37 10.41
CA GLN A 91 -8.54 10.36 11.26
C GLN A 91 -9.49 11.49 10.90
N GLY A 92 -8.98 12.70 10.68
CA GLY A 92 -9.83 13.87 10.39
C GLY A 92 -10.94 14.01 11.44
N ASN A 93 -12.21 13.89 10.99
CA ASN A 93 -13.41 13.97 11.85
C ASN A 93 -13.90 12.59 12.34
N ALA A 94 -13.16 11.52 12.10
CA ALA A 94 -13.54 10.18 12.53
C ALA A 94 -13.32 9.98 14.04
N GLN A 95 -13.89 8.91 14.58
CA GLN A 95 -13.71 8.53 15.96
C GLN A 95 -12.23 8.27 16.28
N PRO A 96 -11.72 8.68 17.46
CA PRO A 96 -10.36 8.41 17.88
C PRO A 96 -10.01 6.91 17.79
N GLY A 97 -8.87 6.60 17.21
CA GLY A 97 -8.41 5.22 17.05
C GLY A 97 -8.99 4.45 15.87
N GLN A 98 -10.00 4.97 15.18
CA GLN A 98 -10.65 4.29 14.05
C GLN A 98 -9.70 3.96 12.90
N HIS A 99 -8.69 4.77 12.65
CA HIS A 99 -7.74 4.61 11.55
C HIS A 99 -6.30 4.34 12.04
N ALA A 100 -6.14 3.88 13.25
CA ALA A 100 -4.81 3.57 13.81
C ALA A 100 -4.07 2.49 12.99
N ARG A 101 -4.79 1.46 12.52
CA ARG A 101 -4.24 0.41 11.66
C ARG A 101 -3.73 0.95 10.35
N ASP A 102 -4.53 1.79 9.69
CA ASP A 102 -4.16 2.38 8.39
C ASP A 102 -2.89 3.21 8.52
N ALA A 103 -2.78 4.00 9.60
CA ALA A 103 -1.57 4.75 9.90
C ALA A 103 -0.35 3.83 10.08
N PHE A 104 -0.52 2.72 10.78
CA PHE A 104 0.57 1.77 10.99
C PHE A 104 1.01 1.12 9.69
N HIS A 105 0.07 0.71 8.82
CA HIS A 105 0.38 0.16 7.49
C HIS A 105 1.22 1.14 6.67
N LEU A 106 0.88 2.42 6.70
CA LEU A 106 1.60 3.45 5.96
C LEU A 106 3.02 3.65 6.49
N VAL A 107 3.18 3.77 7.81
CA VAL A 107 4.50 3.98 8.43
C VAL A 107 5.40 2.77 8.22
N GLU A 108 4.86 1.56 8.37
CA GLU A 108 5.60 0.32 8.09
C GLU A 108 6.05 0.26 6.63
N SER A 109 5.14 0.57 5.70
CA SER A 109 5.46 0.59 4.27
C SER A 109 6.51 1.64 3.93
N ALA A 110 6.46 2.81 4.56
CA ALA A 110 7.44 3.87 4.36
C ALA A 110 8.84 3.49 4.88
N LYS A 111 8.90 2.67 5.92
CA LYS A 111 10.18 2.19 6.48
C LYS A 111 10.92 1.28 5.49
N TYR A 112 10.20 0.47 4.73
CA TYR A 112 10.78 -0.55 3.85
C TYR A 112 10.66 -0.25 2.36
N GLY A 113 9.83 0.70 1.95
CA GLY A 113 9.56 0.97 0.54
C GLY A 113 9.17 2.40 0.24
N ARG A 114 8.70 2.63 -0.99
CA ARG A 114 8.39 3.97 -1.51
C ARG A 114 6.98 4.11 -2.10
N HIS A 115 6.31 2.99 -2.37
CA HIS A 115 4.97 3.00 -2.94
C HIS A 115 4.01 2.18 -2.08
N PHE A 116 2.80 2.69 -1.93
CA PHE A 116 1.69 2.01 -1.26
C PHE A 116 0.47 2.07 -2.16
N ILE A 117 0.03 0.92 -2.64
CA ILE A 117 -1.08 0.79 -3.59
C ILE A 117 -2.35 0.50 -2.80
N THR A 118 -3.38 1.33 -2.96
CA THR A 118 -4.63 1.19 -2.21
C THR A 118 -5.82 1.64 -3.07
N ASN A 119 -7.00 1.10 -2.76
CA ASN A 119 -8.28 1.58 -3.26
C ASN A 119 -9.01 2.48 -2.25
N ASP A 120 -8.43 2.71 -1.07
CA ASP A 120 -9.06 3.53 -0.03
C ASP A 120 -9.05 5.01 -0.44
N GLY A 121 -10.22 5.53 -0.77
CA GLY A 121 -10.38 6.93 -1.20
C GLY A 121 -9.95 7.96 -0.14
N ARG A 122 -10.04 7.61 1.15
CA ARG A 122 -9.60 8.52 2.22
C ARG A 122 -8.08 8.69 2.22
N LEU A 123 -7.35 7.59 2.04
CA LEU A 123 -5.90 7.62 1.94
C LEU A 123 -5.45 8.33 0.66
N LEU A 124 -6.12 8.06 -0.45
CA LEU A 124 -5.82 8.69 -1.74
C LEU A 124 -6.00 10.21 -1.70
N LYS A 125 -7.01 10.70 -1.01
CA LYS A 125 -7.22 12.15 -0.81
C LYS A 125 -6.11 12.81 0.00
N LYS A 126 -5.41 12.07 0.83
CA LYS A 126 -4.29 12.55 1.66
C LYS A 126 -2.92 12.20 1.09
N ALA A 127 -2.85 11.72 -0.14
CA ALA A 127 -1.62 11.24 -0.76
C ALA A 127 -0.47 12.26 -0.72
N ASP A 128 -0.74 13.53 -0.99
CA ASP A 128 0.29 14.57 -0.98
C ASP A 128 0.82 14.85 0.43
N ASP A 129 -0.06 14.88 1.42
CA ASP A 129 0.34 15.06 2.81
C ASP A 129 1.13 13.86 3.33
N ILE A 130 0.72 12.65 2.97
CA ILE A 130 1.44 11.43 3.31
C ILE A 130 2.83 11.43 2.68
N TRP A 131 2.94 11.87 1.43
CA TRP A 131 4.24 12.03 0.77
C TRP A 131 5.17 12.98 1.53
N ARG A 132 4.64 14.13 1.96
CA ARG A 132 5.43 15.12 2.73
C ARG A 132 5.90 14.55 4.07
N MET A 133 5.07 13.75 4.73
CA MET A 133 5.38 13.19 6.04
C MET A 133 6.28 11.95 5.99
N LEU A 134 6.08 11.08 5.01
CA LEU A 134 6.67 9.74 4.98
C LEU A 134 7.58 9.49 3.78
N SER A 135 7.59 10.36 2.78
CA SER A 135 8.19 10.08 1.48
C SER A 135 7.68 8.76 0.88
N LEU A 136 6.43 8.44 1.15
CA LEU A 136 5.71 7.28 0.65
C LEU A 136 4.65 7.74 -0.35
N ARG A 137 4.72 7.21 -1.56
CA ARG A 137 3.75 7.54 -2.62
C ARG A 137 2.53 6.64 -2.49
N VAL A 138 1.38 7.22 -2.15
CA VAL A 138 0.09 6.51 -2.08
C VAL A 138 -0.61 6.65 -3.44
N LEU A 139 -0.90 5.52 -4.07
CA LEU A 139 -1.43 5.47 -5.44
C LEU A 139 -2.55 4.43 -5.53
N LYS A 140 -3.54 4.70 -6.37
CA LYS A 140 -4.45 3.64 -6.80
C LYS A 140 -3.77 2.73 -7.83
N PRO A 141 -4.29 1.51 -8.09
CA PRO A 141 -3.63 0.56 -8.99
C PRO A 141 -3.31 1.12 -10.38
N SER A 142 -4.23 1.82 -11.00
CA SER A 142 -4.02 2.41 -12.34
C SER A 142 -2.91 3.46 -12.35
N GLU A 143 -2.79 4.25 -11.30
CA GLU A 143 -1.73 5.26 -11.17
C GLU A 143 -0.35 4.61 -10.97
N PHE A 144 -0.28 3.54 -10.20
CA PHE A 144 0.96 2.78 -10.04
C PHE A 144 1.41 2.16 -11.36
N LEU A 145 0.48 1.56 -12.09
CA LEU A 145 0.76 0.97 -13.40
C LEU A 145 1.28 2.00 -14.40
N GLU A 146 0.69 3.20 -14.39
CA GLU A 146 1.14 4.30 -15.24
C GLU A 146 2.54 4.78 -14.84
N ALA A 147 2.82 4.90 -13.55
CA ALA A 147 4.15 5.26 -13.07
C ALA A 147 5.21 4.24 -13.50
N TYR A 148 4.88 2.96 -13.48
CA TYR A 148 5.74 1.89 -13.99
C TYR A 148 6.00 2.03 -15.48
N ARG A 149 4.95 2.25 -16.28
CA ARG A 149 5.07 2.41 -17.73
C ARG A 149 5.92 3.62 -18.11
N GLN A 150 5.72 4.73 -17.43
CA GLN A 150 6.53 5.94 -17.65
C GLN A 150 8.00 5.73 -17.29
N ALA A 151 8.27 5.07 -16.17
CA ALA A 151 9.64 4.78 -15.75
C ALA A 151 10.35 3.84 -16.75
N ARG A 152 9.61 2.87 -17.28
CA ARG A 152 10.13 1.97 -18.31
C ARG A 152 10.44 2.71 -19.62
N ALA A 153 9.55 3.59 -20.05
CA ALA A 153 9.70 4.34 -21.30
C ALA A 153 10.92 5.29 -21.29
N ARG A 154 11.25 5.87 -20.12
CA ARG A 154 12.41 6.79 -20.00
C ARG A 154 13.77 6.12 -20.23
N ARG A 155 13.84 4.81 -20.18
CA ARG A 155 15.10 4.06 -20.33
C ARG A 155 15.18 3.25 -21.61
N ALA A 156 14.17 3.39 -22.43
CA ALA A 156 14.16 2.78 -23.76
C ALA A 156 14.87 3.73 -24.80
#